data_762a0763d3bed0e50aff94386747860b
#
_entry.id   762a0763d3bed0e50aff94386747860b
#
_cell.length_a   1.000
_cell.length_b   1.000
_cell.length_c   1.000
_cell.angle_alpha   90.00
_cell.angle_beta   90.00
_cell.angle_gamma   90.00
#
_symmetry.space_group_name_H-M   'P 1'
#
loop_
_entity.id
_entity.type
_entity.pdbx_description
1 polymer ?
#
loop_
_entity_poly.entity_id
_entity_poly.type
_entity_poly.pdbx_seq_one_letter_code
_entity_poly.pdbx_strand_id
1 'polypeptide(L)'
;MAIKRDQADIWFSKCIRHRDHHICQYCGQEGSDAAHVYGRKTKSTRWSMDNAITLCRYHHRWFGENPIAFFDWLTNHWGSGHMEILRDKWNATLKTNAALRAEISKHYREEFRKAEQDPQYQIVSYN
;
A
#
# COMPACT_ATOMS: atom_id res chain seq x y z
N MET A 1 5.79 6.39 -19.02
CA MET A 1 4.44 6.93 -18.76
C MET A 1 3.97 6.54 -17.37
N ALA A 2 3.45 7.49 -16.63
CA ALA A 2 2.93 7.20 -15.28
C ALA A 2 1.64 6.38 -15.36
N ILE A 3 1.49 5.45 -14.40
CA ILE A 3 0.25 4.68 -14.28
C ILE A 3 -0.82 5.59 -13.67
N LYS A 4 -1.95 5.70 -14.37
CA LYS A 4 -3.05 6.55 -13.92
C LYS A 4 -3.70 5.97 -12.68
N ARG A 5 -3.96 6.83 -11.68
CA ARG A 5 -4.70 6.44 -10.48
C ARG A 5 -6.19 6.32 -10.80
N ASP A 6 -6.83 5.29 -10.28
CA ASP A 6 -8.27 5.11 -10.36
C ASP A 6 -8.90 5.17 -8.95
N GLN A 7 -10.21 4.92 -8.85
CA GLN A 7 -10.91 4.96 -7.56
C GLN A 7 -10.39 3.89 -6.60
N ALA A 8 -10.01 2.72 -7.10
CA ALA A 8 -9.43 1.68 -6.26
C ALA A 8 -8.12 2.15 -5.62
N ASP A 9 -7.26 2.84 -6.37
CA ASP A 9 -6.01 3.39 -5.85
C ASP A 9 -6.27 4.46 -4.78
N ILE A 10 -7.27 5.31 -4.99
CA ILE A 10 -7.59 6.39 -4.05
C ILE A 10 -8.05 5.82 -2.71
N TRP A 11 -8.99 4.88 -2.72
CA TRP A 11 -9.48 4.26 -1.50
C TRP A 11 -8.43 3.39 -0.83
N PHE A 12 -7.64 2.66 -1.61
CA PHE A 12 -6.50 1.88 -1.11
C PHE A 12 -5.50 2.78 -0.37
N SER A 13 -5.12 3.90 -0.98
CA SER A 13 -4.20 4.85 -0.37
C SER A 13 -4.73 5.41 0.96
N LYS A 14 -6.03 5.71 1.01
CA LYS A 14 -6.67 6.16 2.26
C LYS A 14 -6.59 5.11 3.35
N CYS A 15 -6.79 3.83 3.00
CA CYS A 15 -6.67 2.72 3.94
C CYS A 15 -5.25 2.56 4.47
N ILE A 16 -4.25 2.66 3.61
CA ILE A 16 -2.84 2.58 4.01
C ILE A 16 -2.50 3.69 5.01
N ARG A 17 -2.86 4.93 4.69
CA ARG A 17 -2.55 6.07 5.55
C ARG A 17 -3.30 6.00 6.88
N HIS A 18 -4.53 5.53 6.85
CA HIS A 18 -5.32 5.35 8.08
C HIS A 18 -4.70 4.26 8.97
N ARG A 19 -4.31 3.12 8.38
CA ARG A 19 -3.63 2.03 9.10
C ARG A 19 -2.39 2.55 9.83
N ASP A 20 -1.64 3.42 9.18
CA ASP A 20 -0.37 3.95 9.69
C ASP A 20 -0.56 5.26 10.47
N HIS A 21 -1.79 5.61 10.81
CA HIS A 21 -2.16 6.80 11.61
C HIS A 21 -1.66 8.12 11.00
N HIS A 22 -1.53 8.17 9.66
CA HIS A 22 -1.02 9.34 8.93
C HIS A 22 0.38 9.77 9.37
N ILE A 23 1.19 8.81 9.82
CA ILE A 23 2.56 9.03 10.29
C ILE A 23 3.53 8.36 9.34
N CYS A 24 4.56 9.09 8.93
CA CYS A 24 5.68 8.52 8.18
C CYS A 24 6.32 7.42 9.02
N GLN A 25 6.30 6.20 8.52
CA GLN A 25 6.78 5.04 9.27
C GLN A 25 8.31 5.03 9.38
N TYR A 26 8.99 5.86 8.61
CA TYR A 26 10.44 6.00 8.67
C TYR A 26 10.90 7.06 9.67
N CYS A 27 10.37 8.29 9.60
CA CYS A 27 10.85 9.40 10.41
C CYS A 27 9.90 9.85 11.52
N GLY A 28 8.67 9.34 11.57
CA GLY A 28 7.71 9.68 12.61
C GLY A 28 6.99 11.01 12.42
N GLN A 29 7.28 11.75 11.36
CA GLN A 29 6.57 12.98 11.04
C GLN A 29 5.27 12.69 10.31
N GLU A 30 4.48 13.72 10.03
CA GLU A 30 3.24 13.55 9.27
C GLU A 30 3.53 12.88 7.93
N GLY A 31 2.76 11.82 7.62
CA GLY A 31 2.89 11.06 6.39
C GLY A 31 1.73 11.34 5.45
N SER A 32 2.03 11.75 4.24
CA SER A 32 1.04 12.12 3.23
C SER A 32 0.87 11.08 2.13
N ASP A 33 1.84 10.19 1.94
CA ASP A 33 1.92 9.33 0.77
C ASP A 33 1.84 7.86 1.14
N ALA A 34 1.07 7.09 0.36
CA ALA A 34 1.12 5.63 0.40
C ALA A 34 2.17 5.17 -0.61
N ALA A 35 3.33 4.76 -0.11
CA ALA A 35 4.44 4.34 -0.95
C ALA A 35 4.35 2.84 -1.23
N HIS A 36 4.30 2.46 -2.50
CA HIS A 36 4.28 1.06 -2.91
C HIS A 36 5.68 0.47 -2.87
N VAL A 37 5.78 -0.78 -2.40
CA VAL A 37 7.05 -1.55 -2.45
C VAL A 37 7.30 -1.99 -3.88
N TYR A 38 6.38 -2.76 -4.45
CA TYR A 38 6.35 -3.05 -5.89
C TYR A 38 5.39 -2.08 -6.54
N GLY A 39 5.79 -1.48 -7.65
CA GLY A 39 5.04 -0.42 -8.30
C GLY A 39 3.66 -0.85 -8.81
N ARG A 40 2.80 0.12 -9.09
CA ARG A 40 1.41 -0.09 -9.52
C ARG A 40 1.27 -0.82 -10.86
N LYS A 41 2.35 -1.00 -11.60
CA LYS A 41 2.34 -1.76 -12.85
C LYS A 41 1.98 -3.23 -12.62
N THR A 42 2.38 -3.80 -11.49
CA THR A 42 2.11 -5.19 -11.15
C THR A 42 0.78 -5.30 -10.41
N LYS A 43 -0.24 -5.84 -11.08
CA LYS A 43 -1.61 -5.85 -10.57
C LYS A 43 -1.79 -6.73 -9.34
N SER A 44 -1.05 -7.83 -9.23
CA SER A 44 -1.17 -8.77 -8.10
C SER A 44 -0.81 -8.13 -6.75
N THR A 45 -0.01 -7.06 -6.76
CA THR A 45 0.41 -6.36 -5.53
C THR A 45 -0.13 -4.94 -5.43
N ARG A 46 -0.65 -4.38 -6.53
CA ARG A 46 -1.07 -2.97 -6.61
C ARG A 46 -2.01 -2.56 -5.48
N TRP A 47 -2.94 -3.44 -5.10
CA TRP A 47 -3.94 -3.15 -4.07
C TRP A 47 -3.83 -4.09 -2.86
N SER A 48 -2.64 -4.64 -2.62
CA SER A 48 -2.37 -5.44 -1.43
C SER A 48 -1.90 -4.55 -0.29
N MET A 49 -2.54 -4.65 0.87
CA MET A 49 -2.15 -3.87 2.05
C MET A 49 -0.71 -4.17 2.49
N ASP A 50 -0.18 -5.33 2.13
CA ASP A 50 1.21 -5.72 2.42
C ASP A 50 2.23 -4.97 1.56
N ASN A 51 1.78 -4.34 0.48
CA ASN A 51 2.65 -3.75 -0.55
C ASN A 51 2.81 -2.23 -0.44
N ALA A 52 2.31 -1.63 0.62
CA ALA A 52 2.42 -0.18 0.74
C ALA A 52 2.60 0.25 2.19
N ILE A 53 3.26 1.37 2.37
CA ILE A 53 3.56 1.93 3.68
C ILE A 53 3.49 3.46 3.60
N THR A 54 3.03 4.10 4.66
CA THR A 54 2.93 5.55 4.70
C THR A 54 4.28 6.20 4.90
N LEU A 55 4.63 7.14 4.04
CA LEU A 55 5.83 7.95 4.13
C LEU A 55 5.48 9.43 3.97
N CYS A 56 6.32 10.30 4.52
CA CYS A 56 6.26 11.72 4.17
C CYS A 56 6.79 11.92 2.74
N ARG A 57 6.49 13.07 2.15
CA ARG A 57 6.87 13.37 0.78
C ARG A 57 8.37 13.27 0.56
N TYR A 58 9.16 13.76 1.52
CA TYR A 58 10.63 13.73 1.44
C TYR A 58 11.15 12.30 1.38
N HIS A 59 10.74 11.42 2.32
CA HIS A 59 11.25 10.05 2.36
C HIS A 59 10.66 9.18 1.26
N HIS A 60 9.44 9.46 0.80
CA HIS A 60 8.90 8.78 -0.36
C HIS A 60 9.77 9.02 -1.60
N ARG A 61 10.16 10.28 -1.81
CA ARG A 61 11.06 10.64 -2.91
C ARG A 61 12.44 10.02 -2.73
N TRP A 62 13.00 10.13 -1.53
CA TRP A 62 14.34 9.61 -1.24
C TRP A 62 14.44 8.12 -1.48
N PHE A 63 13.47 7.35 -0.96
CA PHE A 63 13.44 5.89 -1.19
C PHE A 63 13.15 5.53 -2.65
N GLY A 64 12.41 6.37 -3.37
CA GLY A 64 12.22 6.20 -4.81
C GLY A 64 13.53 6.30 -5.59
N GLU A 65 14.46 7.13 -5.11
CA GLU A 65 15.79 7.28 -5.70
C GLU A 65 16.80 6.29 -5.13
N ASN A 66 16.46 5.61 -4.03
CA ASN A 66 17.33 4.66 -3.34
C ASN A 66 16.58 3.35 -3.04
N PRO A 67 16.21 2.59 -4.07
CA PRO A 67 15.33 1.42 -3.89
C PRO A 67 15.96 0.30 -3.05
N ILE A 68 17.28 0.11 -3.12
CA ILE A 68 17.96 -0.90 -2.31
C ILE A 68 17.85 -0.52 -0.83
N ALA A 69 18.07 0.74 -0.49
CA ALA A 69 17.91 1.22 0.88
C ALA A 69 16.47 1.05 1.37
N PHE A 70 15.49 1.25 0.50
CA PHE A 70 14.08 1.04 0.82
C PHE A 70 13.81 -0.42 1.19
N PHE A 71 14.26 -1.36 0.36
CA PHE A 71 14.06 -2.79 0.63
C PHE A 71 14.79 -3.24 1.91
N ASP A 72 15.99 -2.73 2.16
CA ASP A 72 16.73 -3.05 3.39
C ASP A 72 15.98 -2.55 4.62
N TRP A 73 15.48 -1.31 4.58
CA TRP A 73 14.70 -0.76 5.67
C TRP A 73 13.41 -1.55 5.90
N LEU A 74 12.68 -1.88 4.84
CA LEU A 74 11.44 -2.65 4.94
C LEU A 74 11.68 -4.04 5.52
N THR A 75 12.77 -4.69 5.14
CA THR A 75 13.12 -6.01 5.67
C THR A 75 13.34 -5.94 7.18
N ASN A 76 13.99 -4.89 7.66
CA ASN A 76 14.17 -4.68 9.09
C ASN A 76 12.87 -4.27 9.80
N HIS A 77 12.03 -3.49 9.13
CA HIS A 77 10.79 -2.96 9.71
C HIS A 77 9.69 -4.01 9.78
N TRP A 78 9.48 -4.74 8.69
CA TRP A 78 8.41 -5.75 8.57
C TRP A 78 8.87 -7.18 8.81
N GLY A 79 10.18 -7.45 8.66
CA GLY A 79 10.74 -8.79 8.73
C GLY A 79 10.82 -9.47 7.37
N SER A 80 11.74 -10.44 7.28
CA SER A 80 11.99 -11.17 6.03
C SER A 80 10.79 -12.01 5.59
N GLY A 81 10.01 -12.56 6.55
CA GLY A 81 8.82 -13.35 6.25
C GLY A 81 7.77 -12.54 5.50
N HIS A 82 7.52 -11.30 5.93
CA HIS A 82 6.61 -10.39 5.23
C HIS A 82 7.09 -10.14 3.79
N MET A 83 8.38 -9.89 3.64
CA MET A 83 8.95 -9.59 2.33
C MET A 83 8.91 -10.80 1.38
N GLU A 84 9.05 -12.01 1.90
CA GLU A 84 8.92 -13.24 1.11
C GLU A 84 7.49 -13.46 0.64
N ILE A 85 6.51 -13.29 1.53
CA ILE A 85 5.09 -13.40 1.18
C ILE A 85 4.73 -12.38 0.10
N LEU A 86 5.22 -11.16 0.26
CA LEU A 86 4.97 -10.09 -0.70
C LEU A 86 5.59 -10.41 -2.07
N ARG A 87 6.80 -10.99 -2.07
CA ARG A 87 7.47 -11.41 -3.29
C ARG A 87 6.69 -12.50 -4.02
N ASP A 88 6.12 -13.45 -3.28
CA ASP A 88 5.29 -14.50 -3.85
C ASP A 88 4.03 -13.90 -4.50
N LYS A 89 3.40 -12.93 -3.85
CA LYS A 89 2.27 -12.18 -4.43
C LYS A 89 2.69 -11.44 -5.70
N TRP A 90 3.86 -10.83 -5.69
CA TRP A 90 4.38 -10.10 -6.85
C TRP A 90 4.57 -11.02 -8.05
N ASN A 91 5.01 -12.26 -7.82
CA ASN A 91 5.20 -13.25 -8.87
C ASN A 91 3.89 -13.89 -9.35
N ALA A 92 2.80 -13.71 -8.63
CA ALA A 92 1.49 -14.20 -9.05
C ALA A 92 0.91 -13.31 -10.16
N THR A 93 0.00 -13.86 -10.94
CA THR A 93 -0.67 -13.12 -12.00
C THR A 93 -2.09 -12.74 -11.57
N LEU A 94 -2.43 -11.48 -11.73
CA LEU A 94 -3.81 -11.00 -11.55
C LEU A 94 -4.24 -10.25 -12.81
N LYS A 95 -5.23 -10.79 -13.51
CA LYS A 95 -5.82 -10.11 -14.64
C LYS A 95 -6.93 -9.19 -14.12
N THR A 96 -6.90 -7.93 -14.53
CA THR A 96 -7.89 -6.95 -14.12
C THR A 96 -8.77 -6.51 -15.28
N ASN A 97 -9.99 -6.12 -14.93
CA ASN A 97 -10.92 -5.45 -15.82
C ASN A 97 -11.66 -4.37 -15.02
N ALA A 98 -12.54 -3.63 -15.69
CA ALA A 98 -13.27 -2.56 -15.02
C ALA A 98 -14.13 -3.07 -13.86
N ALA A 99 -14.74 -4.24 -13.99
CA ALA A 99 -15.58 -4.83 -12.95
C ALA A 99 -14.77 -5.20 -11.70
N LEU A 100 -13.60 -5.81 -11.88
CA LEU A 100 -12.74 -6.17 -10.77
C LEU A 100 -12.20 -4.93 -10.06
N ARG A 101 -11.79 -3.91 -10.81
CA ARG A 101 -11.32 -2.66 -10.20
C ARG A 101 -12.42 -1.95 -9.42
N ALA A 102 -13.67 -2.01 -9.91
CA ALA A 102 -14.82 -1.47 -9.18
C ALA A 102 -15.07 -2.25 -7.87
N GLU A 103 -14.91 -3.57 -7.90
CA GLU A 103 -15.03 -4.43 -6.73
C GLU A 103 -13.96 -4.09 -5.68
N ILE A 104 -12.72 -3.91 -6.11
CA ILE A 104 -11.61 -3.51 -5.23
C ILE A 104 -11.87 -2.13 -4.62
N SER A 105 -12.33 -1.18 -5.42
CA SER A 105 -12.71 0.16 -4.96
C SER A 105 -13.78 0.09 -3.86
N LYS A 106 -14.83 -0.70 -4.11
CA LYS A 106 -15.91 -0.91 -3.13
C LYS A 106 -15.37 -1.53 -1.84
N HIS A 107 -14.51 -2.53 -1.96
CA HIS A 107 -13.91 -3.20 -0.81
C HIS A 107 -13.18 -2.20 0.10
N TYR A 108 -12.26 -1.41 -0.46
CA TYR A 108 -11.49 -0.46 0.36
C TYR A 108 -12.30 0.72 0.86
N ARG A 109 -13.31 1.15 0.12
CA ARG A 109 -14.24 2.17 0.60
C ARG A 109 -15.00 1.68 1.83
N GLU A 110 -15.49 0.45 1.81
CA GLU A 110 -16.20 -0.15 2.95
C GLU A 110 -15.26 -0.40 4.13
N GLU A 111 -14.05 -0.90 3.87
CA GLU A 111 -13.05 -1.11 4.92
C GLU A 111 -12.65 0.19 5.59
N PHE A 112 -12.49 1.24 4.81
CA PHE A 112 -12.16 2.57 5.34
C PHE A 112 -13.27 3.09 6.26
N ARG A 113 -14.52 2.93 5.86
CA ARG A 113 -15.68 3.35 6.68
C ARG A 113 -15.73 2.59 8.00
N LYS A 114 -15.47 1.30 7.99
CA LYS A 114 -15.42 0.48 9.22
C LYS A 114 -14.31 0.97 10.13
N ALA A 115 -13.14 1.27 9.56
CA ALA A 115 -11.99 1.75 10.32
C ALA A 115 -12.23 3.13 10.92
N GLU A 116 -12.95 4.01 10.24
CA GLU A 116 -13.31 5.32 10.77
C GLU A 116 -14.24 5.22 11.98
N GLN A 117 -15.11 4.22 12.01
CA GLN A 117 -16.10 4.05 13.07
C GLN A 117 -15.55 3.29 14.28
N ASP A 118 -14.49 2.52 14.09
CA ASP A 118 -13.90 1.69 15.15
C ASP A 118 -12.39 1.79 15.10
N PRO A 119 -11.76 2.50 16.07
CA PRO A 119 -10.30 2.67 16.08
C PRO A 119 -9.52 1.36 16.19
N GLN A 120 -10.16 0.26 16.63
CA GLN A 120 -9.51 -1.04 16.75
C GLN A 120 -9.74 -1.94 15.54
N TYR A 121 -10.55 -1.49 14.59
CA TYR A 121 -10.82 -2.29 13.39
C TYR A 121 -9.56 -2.39 12.53
N GLN A 122 -9.19 -3.60 12.17
CA GLN A 122 -8.06 -3.85 11.29
C GLN A 122 -8.55 -4.03 9.86
N ILE A 123 -8.09 -3.16 8.98
CA ILE A 123 -8.45 -3.19 7.56
C ILE A 123 -7.98 -4.49 6.93
N VAL A 124 -8.90 -5.17 6.26
CA VAL A 124 -8.61 -6.44 5.58
C VAL A 124 -8.14 -6.16 4.16
N SER A 125 -6.99 -6.72 3.80
CA SER A 125 -6.48 -6.61 2.43
C SER A 125 -7.42 -7.34 1.47
N TYR A 126 -7.57 -6.81 0.25
CA TYR A 126 -8.35 -7.47 -0.79
C TYR A 126 -7.69 -8.80 -1.21
N ASN A 127 -6.36 -8.83 -1.19
CA ASN A 127 -5.62 -10.04 -1.55
C ASN A 127 -4.32 -10.22 -0.74
#